data_df0bf4343ce54f889103e582912716e8
#
_entry.id   df0bf4343ce54f889103e582912716e8
#
_cell.length_a   1.000
_cell.length_b   1.000
_cell.length_c   1.000
_cell.angle_alpha   90.00
_cell.angle_beta   90.00
_cell.angle_gamma   90.00
#
_symmetry.space_group_name_H-M   'P 1'
#
loop_
_entity.id
_entity.type
_entity.pdbx_description
1 polymer ?
#
loop_
_entity_poly.entity_id
_entity_poly.type
_entity_poly.pdbx_seq_one_letter_code
_entity_poly.pdbx_strand_id
1 'polypeptide(L)'
;MSELWMECSICMEPYTLRDNIATKLNPCNHHICYVCCNRIMETTSKCPECRGPIRSHTRHSEICSVLERSGIHSNSNNINAPDGMYLSQNEKRGGEIIRDKCKHAIYVIDNSTSMIWYSDGKIFSSGDNGEICKHTGVNRWDEAVDKTTQIAVYNIKRGICAVYYLLNSTSLTRVINRDYVVIDPNQSYDMVQLQLTCLKNNILKSSNVRGSTPLHEITNYLQTSLQHFTETDEYKHYPMSYSIITDGSPNNRQLFENSLRDLAKKYSIYLTINLCTDEEDTIQYYNKLDVTLGGEMSGLDVIDDFEAEYIEVFNAGNTIVTYSEDVHIARMAGCYSIISDMLDEEALPLHYIIKLCNEVLQIENPPSFYNQG
;
A
#
# COMPACT_ATOMS: atom_id res chain seq x y z
N MET A 1 5.73 -21.88 24.02
CA MET A 1 5.48 -22.43 22.67
C MET A 1 6.13 -21.43 21.74
N SER A 2 7.17 -21.82 21.00
CA SER A 2 7.86 -20.95 20.07
C SER A 2 6.88 -20.54 18.96
N GLU A 3 6.78 -19.25 18.71
CA GLU A 3 6.03 -18.72 17.58
C GLU A 3 6.51 -19.40 16.30
N LEU A 4 5.62 -20.10 15.64
CA LEU A 4 5.87 -20.70 14.34
C LEU A 4 5.81 -19.57 13.31
N TRP A 5 6.97 -19.13 12.85
CA TRP A 5 7.07 -18.17 11.76
C TRP A 5 6.50 -18.83 10.49
N MET A 6 5.48 -18.22 9.91
CA MET A 6 4.75 -18.78 8.76
C MET A 6 5.33 -18.34 7.41
N GLU A 7 6.53 -17.76 7.42
CA GLU A 7 7.23 -17.28 6.22
C GLU A 7 8.71 -17.71 6.19
N CYS A 8 9.30 -17.70 5.03
CA CYS A 8 10.70 -18.06 4.83
C CYS A 8 11.61 -16.88 5.18
N SER A 9 12.53 -17.05 6.13
CA SER A 9 13.51 -16.03 6.56
C SER A 9 14.48 -15.55 5.46
N ILE A 10 14.48 -16.19 4.27
CA ILE A 10 15.39 -15.84 3.18
C ILE A 10 14.70 -15.04 2.08
N CYS A 11 13.53 -15.46 1.62
CA CYS A 11 12.78 -14.77 0.57
C CYS A 11 11.61 -13.97 1.10
N MET A 12 11.35 -14.05 2.41
CA MET A 12 10.22 -13.39 3.09
C MET A 12 8.84 -13.76 2.53
N GLU A 13 8.77 -14.88 1.82
CA GLU A 13 7.53 -15.39 1.26
C GLU A 13 6.82 -16.32 2.25
N PRO A 14 5.49 -16.25 2.35
CA PRO A 14 4.70 -17.14 3.18
C PRO A 14 4.91 -18.60 2.77
N TYR A 15 4.92 -19.51 3.74
CA TYR A 15 4.92 -20.93 3.42
C TYR A 15 3.60 -21.36 2.81
N THR A 16 3.70 -22.23 1.80
CA THR A 16 2.57 -22.85 1.11
C THR A 16 2.72 -24.38 1.08
N LEU A 17 1.68 -25.10 0.67
CA LEU A 17 1.73 -26.55 0.56
C LEU A 17 2.32 -27.04 -0.77
N ARG A 18 2.54 -26.14 -1.75
CA ARG A 18 2.97 -26.51 -3.11
C ARG A 18 4.28 -25.83 -3.52
N ASP A 19 4.32 -24.52 -3.54
CA ASP A 19 5.41 -23.79 -4.17
C ASP A 19 6.49 -23.37 -3.16
N ASN A 20 6.08 -22.93 -1.99
CA ASN A 20 6.96 -22.41 -0.94
C ASN A 20 6.95 -23.28 0.30
N ILE A 21 7.17 -24.58 0.11
CA ILE A 21 7.02 -25.61 1.15
C ILE A 21 8.00 -25.36 2.29
N ALA A 22 7.51 -25.26 3.52
CA ALA A 22 8.34 -25.16 4.71
C ALA A 22 9.25 -26.40 4.83
N THR A 23 10.56 -26.18 4.89
CA THR A 23 11.59 -27.20 4.87
C THR A 23 12.49 -27.05 6.08
N LYS A 24 12.61 -28.09 6.88
CA LYS A 24 13.45 -28.17 8.06
C LYS A 24 14.86 -28.59 7.69
N LEU A 25 15.85 -27.87 8.18
CA LEU A 25 17.27 -28.13 7.93
C LEU A 25 17.88 -29.01 9.04
N ASN A 26 18.56 -30.09 8.65
CA ASN A 26 19.18 -30.98 9.60
C ASN A 26 20.72 -30.82 9.60
N PRO A 27 21.38 -30.77 10.75
CA PRO A 27 20.89 -31.10 12.10
C PRO A 27 20.39 -29.91 12.93
N CYS A 28 20.39 -28.67 12.41
CA CYS A 28 20.17 -27.48 13.22
C CYS A 28 18.70 -27.18 13.51
N ASN A 29 17.77 -27.82 12.85
CA ASN A 29 16.32 -27.65 12.96
C ASN A 29 15.74 -26.29 12.53
N HIS A 30 16.55 -25.38 12.00
CA HIS A 30 16.04 -24.15 11.36
C HIS A 30 15.20 -24.50 10.13
N HIS A 31 14.35 -23.59 9.70
CA HIS A 31 13.46 -23.85 8.58
C HIS A 31 13.44 -22.65 7.61
N ILE A 32 13.43 -22.99 6.32
CA ILE A 32 13.31 -22.07 5.19
C ILE A 32 12.42 -22.72 4.13
N CYS A 33 12.03 -22.02 3.08
CA CYS A 33 11.29 -22.66 2.02
C CYS A 33 12.15 -23.60 1.18
N TYR A 34 11.52 -24.57 0.53
CA TYR A 34 12.18 -25.56 -0.31
C TYR A 34 13.01 -24.95 -1.44
N VAL A 35 12.49 -23.89 -2.09
CA VAL A 35 13.21 -23.18 -3.16
C VAL A 35 14.52 -22.57 -2.66
N CYS A 36 14.47 -21.86 -1.52
CA CYS A 36 15.67 -21.29 -0.91
C CYS A 36 16.62 -22.37 -0.39
N CYS A 37 16.08 -23.48 0.15
CA CYS A 37 16.89 -24.60 0.59
C CYS A 37 17.73 -25.18 -0.56
N ASN A 38 17.13 -25.47 -1.71
CA ASN A 38 17.82 -25.98 -2.88
C ASN A 38 18.94 -25.03 -3.35
N ARG A 39 18.63 -23.72 -3.46
CA ARG A 39 19.62 -22.71 -3.85
C ARG A 39 20.82 -22.65 -2.90
N ILE A 40 20.59 -22.78 -1.59
CA ILE A 40 21.66 -22.80 -0.58
C ILE A 40 22.45 -24.09 -0.65
N MET A 41 21.81 -25.22 -0.88
CA MET A 41 22.50 -26.50 -1.04
C MET A 41 23.43 -26.52 -2.26
N GLU A 42 23.07 -25.87 -3.34
CA GLU A 42 23.90 -25.73 -4.54
C GLU A 42 25.11 -24.80 -4.34
N THR A 43 25.04 -23.84 -3.41
CA THR A 43 26.06 -22.80 -3.25
C THR A 43 26.97 -23.01 -2.07
N THR A 44 26.45 -23.06 -0.86
CA THR A 44 27.23 -23.05 0.38
C THR A 44 27.05 -24.25 1.26
N SER A 45 25.92 -24.94 1.15
CA SER A 45 25.45 -26.03 2.03
C SER A 45 25.51 -25.68 3.53
N LYS A 46 25.34 -24.39 3.87
CA LYS A 46 25.35 -23.88 5.25
C LYS A 46 24.02 -23.22 5.60
N CYS A 47 23.54 -23.50 6.80
CA CYS A 47 22.33 -22.84 7.30
C CYS A 47 22.51 -21.32 7.35
N PRO A 48 21.60 -20.53 6.79
CA PRO A 48 21.70 -19.07 6.79
C PRO A 48 21.60 -18.46 8.18
N GLU A 49 20.86 -19.11 9.09
CA GLU A 49 20.66 -18.62 10.45
C GLU A 49 21.83 -18.93 11.39
N CYS A 50 22.23 -20.20 11.49
CA CYS A 50 23.29 -20.60 12.42
C CYS A 50 24.64 -20.89 11.76
N ARG A 51 24.74 -20.78 10.45
CA ARG A 51 25.96 -21.06 9.64
C ARG A 51 26.52 -22.50 9.77
N GLY A 52 25.80 -23.36 10.46
CA GLY A 52 26.13 -24.79 10.57
C GLY A 52 25.94 -25.53 9.26
N PRO A 53 26.62 -26.68 9.06
CA PRO A 53 26.49 -27.47 7.83
C PRO A 53 25.08 -28.09 7.74
N ILE A 54 24.48 -28.02 6.56
CA ILE A 54 23.22 -28.71 6.23
C ILE A 54 23.60 -30.08 5.68
N ARG A 55 23.20 -31.12 6.37
CA ARG A 55 23.47 -32.51 5.96
C ARG A 55 22.30 -33.14 5.19
N SER A 56 21.11 -32.75 5.53
CA SER A 56 19.87 -33.12 4.86
C SER A 56 18.76 -32.13 5.19
N HIS A 57 17.67 -32.20 4.49
CA HIS A 57 16.47 -31.43 4.75
C HIS A 57 15.22 -32.26 4.63
N THR A 58 14.17 -31.92 5.34
CA THR A 58 12.88 -32.59 5.33
C THR A 58 11.74 -31.58 5.34
N ARG A 59 10.58 -31.96 4.83
CA ARG A 59 9.37 -31.14 4.94
C ARG A 59 9.07 -30.86 6.41
N HIS A 60 8.78 -29.61 6.75
CA HIS A 60 8.46 -29.22 8.12
C HIS A 60 7.02 -29.62 8.46
N SER A 61 6.87 -30.77 9.13
CA SER A 61 5.56 -31.40 9.36
C SER A 61 4.58 -30.52 10.14
N GLU A 62 5.06 -29.77 11.15
CA GLU A 62 4.20 -28.93 11.98
C GLU A 62 3.64 -27.73 11.20
N ILE A 63 4.50 -26.99 10.48
CA ILE A 63 4.06 -25.85 9.64
C ILE A 63 3.10 -26.35 8.56
N CYS A 64 3.46 -27.45 7.85
CA CYS A 64 2.58 -27.99 6.83
C CYS A 64 1.24 -28.48 7.39
N SER A 65 1.23 -29.05 8.60
CA SER A 65 -0.02 -29.47 9.26
C SER A 65 -0.88 -28.28 9.70
N VAL A 66 -0.27 -27.14 10.06
CA VAL A 66 -1.01 -25.90 10.32
C VAL A 66 -1.62 -25.38 9.03
N LEU A 67 -0.87 -25.32 7.93
CA LEU A 67 -1.36 -24.89 6.63
C LEU A 67 -2.49 -25.81 6.11
N GLU A 68 -2.37 -27.13 6.28
CA GLU A 68 -3.42 -28.08 5.91
C GLU A 68 -4.72 -27.86 6.71
N ARG A 69 -4.62 -27.56 8.00
CA ARG A 69 -5.78 -27.28 8.86
C ARG A 69 -6.42 -25.94 8.63
N SER A 70 -5.64 -24.95 8.24
CA SER A 70 -6.13 -23.62 7.91
C SER A 70 -6.82 -23.52 6.55
N GLY A 71 -6.86 -24.60 5.78
CA GLY A 71 -7.53 -24.62 4.47
C GLY A 71 -6.83 -23.79 3.41
N ILE A 72 -5.59 -23.35 3.64
CA ILE A 72 -4.77 -22.62 2.67
C ILE A 72 -4.34 -23.61 1.59
N HIS A 73 -5.27 -24.02 0.76
CA HIS A 73 -4.98 -24.66 -0.50
C HIS A 73 -4.67 -23.56 -1.51
N SER A 74 -3.42 -23.50 -1.97
CA SER A 74 -3.06 -22.71 -3.14
C SER A 74 -3.86 -23.21 -4.35
N ASN A 75 -5.05 -22.70 -4.52
CA ASN A 75 -5.72 -22.75 -5.81
C ASN A 75 -5.02 -21.71 -6.68
N SER A 76 -4.15 -22.18 -7.56
CA SER A 76 -3.39 -21.38 -8.53
C SER A 76 -4.23 -20.72 -9.61
N ASN A 77 -5.53 -20.51 -9.39
CA ASN A 77 -6.43 -19.85 -10.35
C ASN A 77 -7.38 -18.83 -9.74
N ASN A 78 -7.26 -18.51 -8.45
CA ASN A 78 -8.01 -17.42 -7.84
C ASN A 78 -7.21 -16.95 -6.63
N ILE A 79 -6.34 -15.96 -6.82
CA ILE A 79 -6.02 -15.04 -5.74
C ILE A 79 -7.24 -14.12 -5.63
N ASN A 80 -8.33 -14.66 -5.13
CA ASN A 80 -9.38 -13.84 -4.58
C ASN A 80 -8.76 -13.19 -3.34
N ALA A 81 -8.70 -11.88 -3.31
CA ALA A 81 -8.48 -11.14 -2.08
C ALA A 81 -9.43 -11.72 -1.02
N PRO A 82 -8.96 -11.95 0.21
CA PRO A 82 -9.80 -12.53 1.25
C PRO A 82 -11.08 -11.73 1.40
N ASP A 83 -12.22 -12.41 1.43
CA ASP A 83 -13.57 -11.86 1.59
C ASP A 83 -13.81 -11.22 2.98
N GLY A 84 -12.79 -10.67 3.61
CA GLY A 84 -12.79 -10.29 5.02
C GLY A 84 -13.04 -8.83 5.36
N MET A 85 -12.99 -7.91 4.39
CA MET A 85 -13.08 -6.47 4.68
C MET A 85 -14.49 -5.88 4.55
N TYR A 86 -15.53 -6.57 5.02
CA TYR A 86 -16.88 -6.03 4.92
C TYR A 86 -17.38 -5.46 6.26
N LEU A 87 -17.58 -4.15 6.30
CA LEU A 87 -18.48 -3.55 7.27
C LEU A 87 -19.92 -4.07 7.00
N SER A 88 -20.66 -4.39 8.03
CA SER A 88 -22.02 -4.85 7.85
C SER A 88 -22.86 -3.80 7.12
N GLN A 89 -23.89 -4.23 6.38
CA GLN A 89 -24.75 -3.30 5.65
C GLN A 89 -25.41 -2.24 6.54
N ASN A 90 -25.52 -2.50 7.85
CA ASN A 90 -26.11 -1.60 8.82
C ASN A 90 -25.14 -0.50 9.33
N GLU A 91 -23.84 -0.61 9.05
CA GLU A 91 -22.81 0.39 9.42
C GLU A 91 -22.48 1.34 8.28
N LYS A 92 -23.25 1.28 7.18
CA LYS A 92 -23.07 2.19 6.04
C LYS A 92 -23.55 3.59 6.39
N ARG A 93 -22.64 4.44 6.76
CA ARG A 93 -22.77 5.87 6.51
C ARG A 93 -22.34 6.10 5.05
N GLY A 94 -23.17 6.86 4.29
CA GLY A 94 -23.04 6.95 2.84
C GLY A 94 -21.58 7.20 2.39
N GLY A 95 -21.12 6.41 1.47
CA GLY A 95 -19.80 6.54 0.87
C GLY A 95 -18.76 5.51 1.29
N GLU A 96 -19.09 4.56 2.15
CA GLU A 96 -18.17 3.55 2.63
C GLU A 96 -17.73 2.60 1.52
N ILE A 97 -16.47 2.60 1.20
CA ILE A 97 -15.85 1.59 0.36
C ILE A 97 -14.96 0.70 1.14
N ILE A 98 -15.10 -0.48 0.72
CA ILE A 98 -14.28 -1.57 1.10
C ILE A 98 -13.34 -1.78 -0.06
N ARG A 99 -12.05 -1.68 0.20
CA ARG A 99 -11.03 -1.77 -0.82
C ARG A 99 -11.05 -3.10 -1.59
N ASP A 100 -11.62 -4.15 -1.02
CA ASP A 100 -11.84 -5.41 -1.73
C ASP A 100 -12.67 -5.26 -3.01
N LYS A 101 -13.38 -4.13 -3.12
CA LYS A 101 -14.08 -3.74 -4.35
C LYS A 101 -13.22 -2.86 -5.25
N CYS A 102 -12.14 -2.25 -4.74
CA CYS A 102 -11.18 -1.51 -5.55
C CYS A 102 -10.21 -2.49 -6.22
N LYS A 103 -10.46 -2.82 -7.46
CA LYS A 103 -9.55 -3.64 -8.27
C LYS A 103 -8.47 -2.83 -8.96
N HIS A 104 -8.64 -1.52 -8.99
CA HIS A 104 -7.77 -0.60 -9.69
C HIS A 104 -7.42 0.61 -8.84
N ALA A 105 -6.16 0.99 -8.87
CA ALA A 105 -5.66 2.17 -8.18
C ALA A 105 -4.88 3.06 -9.17
N ILE A 106 -5.00 4.37 -8.99
CA ILE A 106 -4.30 5.37 -9.78
C ILE A 106 -3.48 6.22 -8.83
N TYR A 107 -2.19 6.32 -9.12
CA TYR A 107 -1.24 7.13 -8.37
C TYR A 107 -0.69 8.22 -9.27
N VAL A 108 -0.71 9.45 -8.79
CA VAL A 108 -0.06 10.60 -9.41
C VAL A 108 1.10 11.01 -8.51
N ILE A 109 2.30 10.99 -9.06
CA ILE A 109 3.52 11.32 -8.36
C ILE A 109 3.94 12.70 -8.81
N ASP A 110 3.96 13.63 -7.87
CA ASP A 110 4.45 14.97 -8.12
C ASP A 110 5.95 14.95 -8.39
N ASN A 111 6.33 15.31 -9.58
CA ASN A 111 7.70 15.48 -9.99
C ASN A 111 8.01 16.96 -10.32
N SER A 112 7.35 17.87 -9.60
CA SER A 112 7.65 19.31 -9.68
C SER A 112 9.03 19.62 -9.12
N THR A 113 9.54 20.80 -9.47
CA THR A 113 10.93 21.15 -9.15
C THR A 113 11.17 21.34 -7.63
N SER A 114 10.14 21.67 -6.86
CA SER A 114 10.20 21.77 -5.40
C SER A 114 10.62 20.46 -4.73
N MET A 115 10.26 19.33 -5.31
CA MET A 115 10.56 17.99 -4.78
C MET A 115 12.07 17.73 -4.55
N ILE A 116 12.97 18.43 -5.24
CA ILE A 116 14.43 18.29 -5.07
C ILE A 116 15.11 19.50 -4.42
N TRP A 117 14.41 20.60 -4.23
CA TRP A 117 15.00 21.82 -3.67
C TRP A 117 15.13 21.81 -2.16
N TYR A 118 14.24 21.08 -1.49
CA TYR A 118 14.18 20.99 -0.04
C TYR A 118 14.73 19.64 0.44
N SER A 119 15.45 19.68 1.58
CA SER A 119 16.02 18.49 2.21
C SER A 119 15.34 18.18 3.54
N ASP A 120 14.03 18.39 3.58
CA ASP A 120 13.14 18.13 4.71
C ASP A 120 12.36 16.81 4.56
N GLY A 121 12.61 16.07 3.50
CA GLY A 121 12.05 14.74 3.28
C GLY A 121 12.41 13.75 4.40
N LYS A 122 11.54 12.80 4.65
CA LYS A 122 11.65 11.79 5.69
C LYS A 122 11.37 10.41 5.14
N ILE A 123 12.29 9.48 5.40
CA ILE A 123 12.11 8.07 5.06
C ILE A 123 12.10 7.28 6.37
N PHE A 124 11.14 6.38 6.50
CA PHE A 124 11.01 5.51 7.64
C PHE A 124 11.23 4.06 7.21
N SER A 125 11.98 3.30 7.99
CA SER A 125 12.23 1.89 7.72
C SER A 125 12.27 1.10 9.01
N SER A 126 11.75 -0.13 8.98
CA SER A 126 11.87 -1.06 10.09
C SER A 126 13.30 -1.58 10.21
N GLY A 127 13.91 -1.39 11.37
CA GLY A 127 15.19 -2.01 11.73
C GLY A 127 15.04 -3.49 12.09
N ASP A 128 16.18 -4.19 12.20
CA ASP A 128 16.24 -5.64 12.49
C ASP A 128 15.52 -6.06 13.78
N ASN A 129 15.32 -5.14 14.71
CA ASN A 129 14.66 -5.38 16.00
C ASN A 129 13.20 -4.88 16.03
N GLY A 130 12.63 -4.48 14.89
CA GLY A 130 11.31 -3.85 14.81
C GLY A 130 11.28 -2.39 15.27
N GLU A 131 12.44 -1.77 15.46
CA GLU A 131 12.54 -0.34 15.72
C GLU A 131 12.34 0.43 14.41
N ILE A 132 11.57 1.52 14.48
CA ILE A 132 11.39 2.41 13.34
C ILE A 132 12.59 3.35 13.26
N CYS A 133 13.34 3.25 12.19
CA CYS A 133 14.46 4.13 11.89
C CYS A 133 14.00 5.28 11.00
N LYS A 134 14.20 6.52 11.46
CA LYS A 134 13.92 7.73 10.68
C LYS A 134 15.19 8.23 10.00
N HIS A 135 15.13 8.37 8.69
CA HIS A 135 16.18 8.98 7.88
C HIS A 135 15.74 10.39 7.48
N THR A 136 16.51 11.38 7.89
CA THR A 136 16.27 12.81 7.59
C THR A 136 17.37 13.37 6.70
N GLY A 137 17.13 14.57 6.13
CA GLY A 137 18.09 15.22 5.25
C GLY A 137 18.08 14.67 3.82
N VAL A 138 17.10 13.86 3.48
CA VAL A 138 16.79 13.47 2.11
C VAL A 138 15.90 14.54 1.47
N ASN A 139 15.85 14.61 0.15
CA ASN A 139 14.92 15.51 -0.51
C ASN A 139 13.50 14.90 -0.55
N ARG A 140 12.51 15.73 -0.80
CA ARG A 140 11.09 15.30 -0.87
C ARG A 140 10.84 14.29 -1.99
N TRP A 141 11.64 14.35 -3.07
CA TRP A 141 11.57 13.36 -4.14
C TRP A 141 11.99 11.97 -3.68
N ASP A 142 13.07 11.86 -2.89
CA ASP A 142 13.51 10.57 -2.35
C ASP A 142 12.45 9.96 -1.42
N GLU A 143 11.76 10.79 -0.63
CA GLU A 143 10.60 10.38 0.16
C GLU A 143 9.45 9.89 -0.72
N ALA A 144 9.08 10.64 -1.77
CA ALA A 144 8.02 10.25 -2.69
C ALA A 144 8.35 8.93 -3.44
N VAL A 145 9.62 8.73 -3.79
CA VAL A 145 10.12 7.48 -4.37
C VAL A 145 9.96 6.31 -3.42
N ASP A 146 10.29 6.52 -2.15
CA ASP A 146 10.15 5.50 -1.11
C ASP A 146 8.68 5.16 -0.87
N LYS A 147 7.81 6.15 -0.59
CA LYS A 147 6.36 5.98 -0.45
C LYS A 147 5.76 5.25 -1.66
N THR A 148 6.08 5.68 -2.88
CA THR A 148 5.58 5.05 -4.11
C THR A 148 6.02 3.59 -4.23
N THR A 149 7.26 3.28 -3.85
CA THR A 149 7.80 1.93 -3.90
C THR A 149 7.12 1.00 -2.89
N GLN A 150 6.91 1.46 -1.66
CA GLN A 150 6.19 0.74 -0.62
C GLN A 150 4.74 0.46 -1.05
N ILE A 151 4.05 1.48 -1.56
CA ILE A 151 2.69 1.37 -2.11
C ILE A 151 2.63 0.35 -3.25
N ALA A 152 3.61 0.36 -4.17
CA ALA A 152 3.64 -0.58 -5.29
C ALA A 152 3.78 -2.03 -4.82
N VAL A 153 4.67 -2.28 -3.88
CA VAL A 153 4.84 -3.60 -3.27
C VAL A 153 3.58 -4.04 -2.54
N TYR A 154 2.95 -3.14 -1.78
CA TYR A 154 1.69 -3.41 -1.09
C TYR A 154 0.58 -3.78 -2.08
N ASN A 155 0.40 -3.03 -3.17
CA ASN A 155 -0.61 -3.32 -4.18
C ASN A 155 -0.38 -4.67 -4.87
N ILE A 156 0.90 -5.02 -5.15
CA ILE A 156 1.24 -6.33 -5.71
C ILE A 156 0.80 -7.46 -4.74
N LYS A 157 1.14 -7.33 -3.46
CA LYS A 157 0.74 -8.31 -2.43
C LYS A 157 -0.78 -8.44 -2.29
N ARG A 158 -1.52 -7.36 -2.56
CA ARG A 158 -2.99 -7.30 -2.47
C ARG A 158 -3.70 -7.65 -3.78
N GLY A 159 -2.98 -7.99 -4.84
CA GLY A 159 -3.57 -8.30 -6.14
C GLY A 159 -4.25 -7.11 -6.82
N ILE A 160 -3.84 -5.88 -6.51
CA ILE A 160 -4.44 -4.65 -7.02
C ILE A 160 -3.65 -4.15 -8.23
N CYS A 161 -4.33 -4.10 -9.39
CA CYS A 161 -3.78 -3.47 -10.58
C CYS A 161 -3.67 -1.95 -10.36
N ALA A 162 -2.48 -1.39 -10.56
CA ALA A 162 -2.19 0.00 -10.27
C ALA A 162 -1.48 0.70 -11.43
N VAL A 163 -1.84 1.97 -11.66
CA VAL A 163 -1.21 2.84 -12.66
C VAL A 163 -0.52 3.98 -11.94
N TYR A 164 0.75 4.20 -12.25
CA TYR A 164 1.60 5.22 -11.66
C TYR A 164 1.96 6.27 -12.70
N TYR A 165 1.42 7.48 -12.56
CA TYR A 165 1.65 8.63 -13.43
C TYR A 165 2.64 9.60 -12.83
N LEU A 166 3.50 10.21 -13.65
CA LEU A 166 4.15 11.46 -13.30
C LEU A 166 3.20 12.65 -13.54
N LEU A 167 3.20 13.60 -12.63
CA LEU A 167 2.41 14.84 -12.75
C LEU A 167 2.83 15.64 -13.99
N ASN A 168 4.14 15.82 -14.17
CA ASN A 168 4.71 16.51 -15.32
C ASN A 168 5.32 15.51 -16.29
N SER A 169 4.94 15.61 -17.59
CA SER A 169 5.50 14.76 -18.64
C SER A 169 6.99 15.02 -18.82
N THR A 170 7.76 13.95 -19.04
CA THR A 170 9.19 14.03 -19.32
C THR A 170 9.48 14.30 -20.80
N SER A 171 8.49 14.13 -21.68
CA SER A 171 8.60 14.41 -23.11
C SER A 171 8.60 15.91 -23.40
N LEU A 172 9.56 16.38 -24.19
CA LEU A 172 9.60 17.76 -24.70
C LEU A 172 8.48 18.06 -25.71
N THR A 173 7.87 17.05 -26.27
CA THR A 173 6.71 17.17 -27.17
C THR A 173 5.45 17.06 -26.33
N ARG A 174 4.66 18.12 -26.26
CA ARG A 174 3.36 18.21 -25.58
C ARG A 174 2.27 17.30 -26.17
N VAL A 175 2.63 16.21 -26.77
CA VAL A 175 1.70 15.21 -27.28
C VAL A 175 1.40 14.24 -26.14
N ILE A 176 0.25 14.37 -25.59
CA ILE A 176 -0.71 13.48 -24.87
C ILE A 176 -0.17 12.15 -24.21
N ASN A 177 1.08 11.81 -24.29
CA ASN A 177 1.64 10.64 -23.60
C ASN A 177 2.29 11.11 -22.31
N ARG A 178 1.52 11.07 -21.21
CA ARG A 178 2.08 11.21 -19.87
C ARG A 178 2.89 9.97 -19.56
N ASP A 179 4.05 10.17 -18.94
CA ASP A 179 4.87 9.04 -18.52
C ASP A 179 4.14 8.31 -17.40
N TYR A 180 3.87 7.04 -17.62
CA TYR A 180 3.22 6.17 -16.66
C TYR A 180 3.71 4.72 -16.80
N VAL A 181 3.47 3.96 -15.76
CA VAL A 181 3.63 2.50 -15.77
C VAL A 181 2.40 1.85 -15.15
N VAL A 182 2.02 0.70 -15.69
CA VAL A 182 0.98 -0.16 -15.12
C VAL A 182 1.66 -1.33 -14.45
N ILE A 183 1.28 -1.64 -13.22
CA ILE A 183 1.66 -2.87 -12.52
C ILE A 183 0.40 -3.70 -12.32
N ASP A 184 0.36 -4.85 -12.99
CA ASP A 184 -0.76 -5.78 -12.91
C ASP A 184 -0.32 -7.08 -12.24
N PRO A 185 -0.72 -7.29 -10.98
CA PRO A 185 -0.35 -8.48 -10.21
C PRO A 185 -0.87 -9.81 -10.79
N ASN A 186 -1.84 -9.76 -11.73
CA ASN A 186 -2.38 -10.95 -12.37
C ASN A 186 -1.50 -11.47 -13.52
N GLN A 187 -0.45 -10.74 -13.87
CA GLN A 187 0.54 -11.16 -14.85
C GLN A 187 1.52 -12.18 -14.25
N SER A 188 2.36 -12.78 -15.10
CA SER A 188 3.43 -13.65 -14.61
C SER A 188 4.38 -12.91 -13.67
N TYR A 189 5.01 -13.62 -12.74
CA TYR A 189 5.98 -13.06 -11.79
C TYR A 189 7.05 -12.21 -12.50
N ASP A 190 7.63 -12.71 -13.61
CA ASP A 190 8.66 -12.00 -14.38
C ASP A 190 8.13 -10.69 -14.95
N MET A 191 6.87 -10.67 -15.41
CA MET A 191 6.24 -9.44 -15.92
C MET A 191 6.01 -8.43 -14.79
N VAL A 192 5.54 -8.86 -13.64
CA VAL A 192 5.37 -7.98 -12.46
C VAL A 192 6.71 -7.40 -12.03
N GLN A 193 7.77 -8.21 -11.98
CA GLN A 193 9.13 -7.74 -11.66
C GLN A 193 9.67 -6.75 -12.71
N LEU A 194 9.39 -6.99 -13.99
CA LEU A 194 9.75 -6.05 -15.06
C LEU A 194 9.00 -4.72 -14.90
N GLN A 195 7.69 -4.75 -14.64
CA GLN A 195 6.88 -3.55 -14.42
C GLN A 195 7.37 -2.77 -13.20
N LEU A 196 7.67 -3.43 -12.09
CA LEU A 196 8.24 -2.79 -10.90
C LEU A 196 9.62 -2.19 -11.19
N THR A 197 10.45 -2.87 -11.96
CA THR A 197 11.74 -2.36 -12.41
C THR A 197 11.58 -1.13 -13.31
N CYS A 198 10.57 -1.14 -14.19
CA CYS A 198 10.24 0.03 -15.01
C CYS A 198 9.78 1.22 -14.16
N LEU A 199 8.96 0.99 -13.13
CA LEU A 199 8.58 2.03 -12.18
C LEU A 199 9.84 2.67 -11.57
N LYS A 200 10.69 1.88 -10.95
CA LYS A 200 11.89 2.36 -10.26
C LYS A 200 12.90 3.04 -11.19
N ASN A 201 13.19 2.40 -12.33
CA ASN A 201 14.29 2.81 -13.18
C ASN A 201 13.91 3.80 -14.28
N ASN A 202 12.63 3.96 -14.61
CA ASN A 202 12.19 4.87 -15.68
C ASN A 202 11.32 6.00 -15.15
N ILE A 203 10.37 5.73 -14.26
CA ILE A 203 9.44 6.74 -13.73
C ILE A 203 10.08 7.49 -12.56
N LEU A 204 10.57 6.77 -11.55
CA LEU A 204 11.06 7.34 -10.29
C LEU A 204 12.52 7.84 -10.36
N LYS A 205 12.99 8.24 -11.53
CA LYS A 205 14.32 8.86 -11.67
C LYS A 205 14.30 10.33 -11.27
N SER A 206 15.28 10.77 -10.53
CA SER A 206 15.47 12.18 -10.18
C SER A 206 15.62 13.09 -11.41
N SER A 207 16.12 12.55 -12.53
CA SER A 207 16.19 13.29 -13.81
C SER A 207 14.82 13.63 -14.42
N ASN A 208 13.75 13.03 -13.92
CA ASN A 208 12.39 13.31 -14.34
C ASN A 208 11.74 14.47 -13.56
N VAL A 209 12.39 14.95 -12.51
CA VAL A 209 11.88 16.06 -11.71
C VAL A 209 11.96 17.36 -12.50
N ARG A 210 10.81 18.00 -12.70
CA ARG A 210 10.68 19.24 -13.49
C ARG A 210 9.30 19.86 -13.35
N GLY A 211 9.19 21.13 -13.70
CA GLY A 211 7.90 21.82 -13.85
C GLY A 211 7.34 22.32 -12.52
N SER A 212 6.05 22.53 -12.53
CA SER A 212 5.25 23.03 -11.42
C SER A 212 4.22 21.98 -10.99
N THR A 213 3.23 22.37 -10.19
CA THR A 213 2.23 21.46 -9.60
C THR A 213 0.82 21.63 -10.22
N PRO A 214 0.61 21.30 -11.52
CA PRO A 214 -0.67 21.47 -12.23
C PRO A 214 -1.66 20.33 -11.94
N LEU A 215 -2.01 20.04 -10.68
CA LEU A 215 -2.85 18.92 -10.29
C LEU A 215 -4.22 18.90 -11.00
N HIS A 216 -4.79 20.07 -11.31
CA HIS A 216 -6.05 20.14 -12.08
C HIS A 216 -5.93 19.57 -13.50
N GLU A 217 -4.77 19.69 -14.14
CA GLU A 217 -4.56 19.18 -15.50
C GLU A 217 -4.54 17.66 -15.52
N ILE A 218 -3.84 17.04 -14.56
CA ILE A 218 -3.81 15.57 -14.46
C ILE A 218 -5.17 15.01 -14.06
N THR A 219 -5.89 15.68 -13.15
CA THR A 219 -7.23 15.25 -12.73
C THR A 219 -8.21 15.31 -13.91
N ASN A 220 -8.18 16.35 -14.73
CA ASN A 220 -9.00 16.45 -15.94
C ASN A 220 -8.61 15.41 -17.00
N TYR A 221 -7.31 15.13 -17.15
CA TYR A 221 -6.84 14.07 -18.04
C TYR A 221 -7.36 12.70 -17.58
N LEU A 222 -7.27 12.40 -16.30
CA LEU A 222 -7.79 11.15 -15.72
C LEU A 222 -9.29 11.03 -15.93
N GLN A 223 -10.05 12.10 -15.74
CA GLN A 223 -11.49 12.11 -15.98
C GLN A 223 -11.83 11.71 -17.43
N THR A 224 -11.05 12.19 -18.41
CA THR A 224 -11.25 11.84 -19.81
C THR A 224 -10.83 10.38 -20.08
N SER A 225 -9.73 9.93 -19.49
CA SER A 225 -9.23 8.56 -19.61
C SER A 225 -10.20 7.55 -18.99
N LEU A 226 -10.72 7.86 -17.80
CA LEU A 226 -11.70 7.01 -17.10
C LEU A 226 -13.01 6.86 -17.87
N GLN A 227 -13.42 7.87 -18.64
CA GLN A 227 -14.61 7.78 -19.48
C GLN A 227 -14.50 6.62 -20.48
N HIS A 228 -13.33 6.39 -21.06
CA HIS A 228 -13.09 5.25 -21.96
C HIS A 228 -13.10 3.90 -21.22
N PHE A 229 -12.61 3.85 -20.00
CA PHE A 229 -12.61 2.61 -19.19
C PHE A 229 -13.99 2.25 -18.68
N THR A 230 -14.82 3.23 -18.30
CA THR A 230 -16.16 2.99 -17.74
C THR A 230 -17.23 2.69 -18.79
N GLU A 231 -16.92 2.86 -20.08
CA GLU A 231 -17.78 2.41 -21.18
C GLU A 231 -17.84 0.88 -21.28
N THR A 232 -16.88 0.16 -20.70
CA THR A 232 -16.90 -1.30 -20.58
C THR A 232 -17.64 -1.70 -19.29
N ASP A 233 -18.61 -2.61 -19.38
CA ASP A 233 -19.46 -3.03 -18.22
C ASP A 233 -18.64 -3.55 -17.02
N GLU A 234 -17.42 -4.00 -17.24
CA GLU A 234 -16.54 -4.56 -16.21
C GLU A 234 -16.09 -3.52 -15.17
N TYR A 235 -15.99 -2.25 -15.55
CA TYR A 235 -15.45 -1.19 -14.68
C TYR A 235 -16.51 -0.25 -14.12
N LYS A 236 -17.73 -0.31 -14.64
CA LYS A 236 -18.82 0.62 -14.33
C LYS A 236 -19.29 0.59 -12.88
N HIS A 237 -18.99 -0.48 -12.16
CA HIS A 237 -19.52 -0.75 -10.82
C HIS A 237 -18.47 -0.86 -9.72
N TYR A 238 -17.16 -0.72 -10.05
CA TYR A 238 -16.10 -0.83 -9.07
C TYR A 238 -15.57 0.54 -8.69
N PRO A 239 -15.46 0.80 -7.40
CA PRO A 239 -14.77 1.99 -6.92
C PRO A 239 -13.29 1.94 -7.25
N MET A 240 -12.69 3.11 -7.47
CA MET A 240 -11.27 3.28 -7.75
C MET A 240 -10.61 4.06 -6.63
N SER A 241 -9.39 3.66 -6.27
CA SER A 241 -8.51 4.46 -5.47
C SER A 241 -7.75 5.44 -6.35
N TYR A 242 -7.79 6.72 -6.00
CA TYR A 242 -6.97 7.77 -6.60
C TYR A 242 -6.09 8.37 -5.53
N SER A 243 -4.78 8.31 -5.72
CA SER A 243 -3.82 8.83 -4.75
C SER A 243 -2.88 9.83 -5.40
N ILE A 244 -2.60 10.91 -4.70
CA ILE A 244 -1.65 11.95 -5.10
C ILE A 244 -0.53 11.96 -4.08
N ILE A 245 0.72 11.89 -4.55
CA ILE A 245 1.93 12.00 -3.72
C ILE A 245 2.60 13.33 -4.10
N THR A 246 2.60 14.31 -3.19
CA THR A 246 2.99 15.70 -3.50
C THR A 246 3.65 16.39 -2.31
N ASP A 247 4.47 17.39 -2.60
CA ASP A 247 5.07 18.29 -1.61
C ASP A 247 4.44 19.67 -1.59
N GLY A 248 3.49 19.96 -2.48
CA GLY A 248 3.04 21.32 -2.70
C GLY A 248 1.58 21.49 -3.00
N SER A 249 1.11 22.71 -2.75
CA SER A 249 -0.23 23.12 -3.15
C SER A 249 -0.37 23.19 -4.67
N PRO A 250 -1.57 22.90 -5.20
CA PRO A 250 -1.84 23.04 -6.64
C PRO A 250 -1.56 24.45 -7.14
N ASN A 251 -1.03 24.59 -8.36
CA ASN A 251 -0.84 25.89 -9.01
C ASN A 251 -2.12 26.75 -9.02
N ASN A 252 -3.27 26.09 -9.11
CA ASN A 252 -4.57 26.72 -9.02
C ASN A 252 -5.51 25.88 -8.16
N ARG A 253 -5.66 26.26 -6.90
CA ARG A 253 -6.47 25.54 -5.90
C ARG A 253 -7.93 25.41 -6.36
N GLN A 254 -8.55 26.49 -6.84
CA GLN A 254 -9.96 26.46 -7.26
C GLN A 254 -10.22 25.54 -8.45
N LEU A 255 -9.35 25.55 -9.44
CA LEU A 255 -9.48 24.62 -10.59
C LEU A 255 -9.28 23.18 -10.17
N PHE A 256 -8.36 22.91 -9.25
CA PHE A 256 -8.13 21.58 -8.73
C PHE A 256 -9.34 21.06 -7.93
N GLU A 257 -9.86 21.85 -7.01
CA GLU A 257 -11.07 21.50 -6.25
C GLU A 257 -12.28 21.25 -7.14
N ASN A 258 -12.48 22.09 -8.16
CA ASN A 258 -13.56 21.88 -9.12
C ASN A 258 -13.37 20.58 -9.91
N SER A 259 -12.14 20.28 -10.35
CA SER A 259 -11.85 19.06 -11.08
C SER A 259 -12.05 17.80 -10.22
N LEU A 260 -11.75 17.86 -8.92
CA LEU A 260 -12.04 16.78 -7.98
C LEU A 260 -13.54 16.56 -7.81
N ARG A 261 -14.32 17.66 -7.60
CA ARG A 261 -15.78 17.57 -7.50
C ARG A 261 -16.42 16.97 -8.76
N ASP A 262 -15.93 17.35 -9.93
CA ASP A 262 -16.44 16.84 -11.19
C ASP A 262 -16.08 15.37 -11.40
N LEU A 263 -14.89 14.95 -10.93
CA LEU A 263 -14.47 13.57 -10.94
C LEU A 263 -15.35 12.73 -9.99
N ALA A 264 -15.55 13.19 -8.76
CA ALA A 264 -16.35 12.50 -7.74
C ALA A 264 -17.84 12.36 -8.11
N LYS A 265 -18.41 13.36 -8.83
CA LYS A 265 -19.82 13.26 -9.31
C LYS A 265 -20.02 12.16 -10.35
N LYS A 266 -18.98 11.83 -11.11
CA LYS A 266 -19.08 10.85 -12.20
C LYS A 266 -18.69 9.45 -11.79
N TYR A 267 -17.74 9.35 -10.87
CA TYR A 267 -17.10 8.08 -10.51
C TYR A 267 -17.07 7.90 -9.01
N SER A 268 -17.22 6.67 -8.56
CA SER A 268 -16.95 6.32 -7.16
C SER A 268 -15.44 6.27 -6.94
N ILE A 269 -14.89 7.35 -6.39
CA ILE A 269 -13.44 7.52 -6.20
C ILE A 269 -13.14 7.81 -4.74
N TYR A 270 -12.09 7.18 -4.24
CA TYR A 270 -11.41 7.50 -2.99
C TYR A 270 -10.14 8.23 -3.31
N LEU A 271 -10.05 9.42 -2.76
CA LEU A 271 -8.87 10.25 -2.89
C LEU A 271 -8.02 10.12 -1.62
N THR A 272 -6.75 9.82 -1.81
CA THR A 272 -5.74 9.90 -0.76
C THR A 272 -4.67 10.90 -1.20
N ILE A 273 -4.30 11.82 -0.33
CA ILE A 273 -3.22 12.77 -0.58
C ILE A 273 -2.09 12.46 0.38
N ASN A 274 -0.98 11.97 -0.16
CA ASN A 274 0.22 11.65 0.58
C ASN A 274 1.17 12.85 0.53
N LEU A 275 1.38 13.50 1.65
CA LEU A 275 2.24 14.67 1.75
C LEU A 275 3.71 14.26 1.91
N CYS A 276 4.60 15.00 1.26
CA CYS A 276 6.05 14.89 1.35
C CYS A 276 6.65 16.23 1.76
N THR A 277 6.06 16.94 2.72
CA THR A 277 6.46 18.29 3.12
C THR A 277 6.05 18.57 4.56
N ASP A 278 6.85 19.38 5.24
CA ASP A 278 6.53 19.97 6.56
C ASP A 278 5.99 21.42 6.43
N GLU A 279 5.68 21.90 5.23
CA GLU A 279 5.16 23.24 5.02
C GLU A 279 3.74 23.38 5.55
N GLU A 280 3.60 24.08 6.66
CA GLU A 280 2.34 24.30 7.38
C GLU A 280 1.20 24.81 6.47
N ASP A 281 1.48 25.76 5.57
CA ASP A 281 0.48 26.31 4.64
C ASP A 281 -0.05 25.25 3.66
N THR A 282 0.78 24.28 3.28
CA THR A 282 0.42 23.19 2.39
C THR A 282 -0.40 22.14 3.14
N ILE A 283 0.04 21.75 4.32
CA ILE A 283 -0.67 20.80 5.20
C ILE A 283 -2.06 21.35 5.54
N GLN A 284 -2.15 22.59 6.01
CA GLN A 284 -3.43 23.24 6.33
C GLN A 284 -4.37 23.35 5.12
N TYR A 285 -3.82 23.56 3.92
CA TYR A 285 -4.64 23.57 2.70
C TYR A 285 -5.31 22.23 2.48
N TYR A 286 -4.58 21.13 2.57
CA TYR A 286 -5.11 19.79 2.32
C TYR A 286 -6.03 19.32 3.45
N ASN A 287 -5.73 19.60 4.71
CA ASN A 287 -6.63 19.31 5.83
C ASN A 287 -7.96 20.08 5.70
N LYS A 288 -7.91 21.32 5.24
CA LYS A 288 -9.14 22.07 4.93
C LYS A 288 -9.90 21.50 3.75
N LEU A 289 -9.18 20.98 2.75
CA LEU A 289 -9.77 20.33 1.58
C LEU A 289 -10.54 19.07 2.00
N ASP A 290 -9.97 18.29 2.90
CA ASP A 290 -10.61 17.11 3.48
C ASP A 290 -11.93 17.46 4.15
N VAL A 291 -11.94 18.39 5.08
CA VAL A 291 -13.18 18.86 5.75
C VAL A 291 -14.20 19.39 4.74
N THR A 292 -13.79 20.06 3.67
CA THR A 292 -14.70 20.69 2.71
C THR A 292 -15.22 19.77 1.62
N LEU A 293 -14.42 18.83 1.18
CA LEU A 293 -14.75 17.87 0.11
C LEU A 293 -15.05 16.47 0.61
N GLY A 294 -14.53 16.06 1.76
CA GLY A 294 -14.78 14.74 2.32
C GLY A 294 -16.26 14.39 2.46
N GLY A 295 -17.12 15.41 2.77
CA GLY A 295 -18.57 15.25 2.80
C GLY A 295 -19.25 15.18 1.42
N GLU A 296 -18.60 15.66 0.37
CA GLU A 296 -19.11 15.65 -1.02
C GLU A 296 -18.59 14.45 -1.82
N MET A 297 -17.45 13.89 -1.42
CA MET A 297 -16.78 12.74 -2.04
C MET A 297 -17.13 11.45 -1.31
N SER A 298 -16.84 10.33 -1.93
CA SER A 298 -16.99 9.01 -1.29
C SER A 298 -15.95 8.76 -0.18
N GLY A 299 -14.92 9.60 -0.10
CA GLY A 299 -13.86 9.65 0.90
C GLY A 299 -12.67 10.43 0.37
N LEU A 300 -12.09 11.21 1.27
CA LEU A 300 -10.82 11.89 1.08
C LEU A 300 -10.02 11.66 2.37
N ASP A 301 -8.75 11.33 2.25
CA ASP A 301 -7.85 11.13 3.37
C ASP A 301 -6.53 11.84 3.06
N VAL A 302 -5.99 12.58 4.01
CA VAL A 302 -4.70 13.29 3.89
C VAL A 302 -3.71 12.60 4.81
N ILE A 303 -2.68 12.00 4.25
CA ILE A 303 -1.69 11.23 4.98
C ILE A 303 -0.37 12.01 5.01
N ASP A 304 0.08 12.30 6.19
CA ASP A 304 1.36 12.95 6.46
C ASP A 304 2.52 11.93 6.57
N ASP A 305 3.60 12.26 7.23
CA ASP A 305 4.66 11.30 7.51
C ASP A 305 4.27 10.32 8.63
N PHE A 306 4.98 9.19 8.70
CA PHE A 306 4.71 8.14 9.67
C PHE A 306 4.70 8.62 11.12
N GLU A 307 5.60 9.53 11.51
CA GLU A 307 5.71 10.01 12.89
C GLU A 307 4.55 10.94 13.25
N ALA A 308 4.13 11.81 12.32
CA ALA A 308 2.98 12.70 12.49
C ALA A 308 1.70 11.87 12.67
N GLU A 309 1.45 10.93 11.79
CA GLU A 309 0.31 10.01 11.85
C GLU A 309 0.30 9.17 13.13
N TYR A 310 1.46 8.66 13.56
CA TYR A 310 1.58 7.93 14.83
C TYR A 310 1.15 8.81 16.01
N ILE A 311 1.59 10.07 16.03
CA ILE A 311 1.26 11.03 17.10
C ILE A 311 -0.24 11.36 17.10
N GLU A 312 -0.83 11.55 15.93
CA GLU A 312 -2.26 11.84 15.77
C GLU A 312 -3.12 10.68 16.27
N VAL A 313 -2.83 9.47 15.83
CA VAL A 313 -3.50 8.24 16.31
C VAL A 313 -3.39 8.08 17.84
N PHE A 314 -2.22 8.35 18.40
CA PHE A 314 -2.02 8.30 19.85
C PHE A 314 -2.83 9.38 20.57
N ASN A 315 -2.84 10.61 20.05
CA ASN A 315 -3.57 11.74 20.64
C ASN A 315 -5.09 11.59 20.52
N ALA A 316 -5.57 10.93 19.47
CA ALA A 316 -6.98 10.57 19.31
C ALA A 316 -7.47 9.57 20.39
N GLY A 317 -6.54 8.99 21.18
CA GLY A 317 -6.85 8.08 22.27
C GLY A 317 -6.68 6.60 21.92
N ASN A 318 -6.19 6.29 20.72
CA ASN A 318 -5.98 4.91 20.23
C ASN A 318 -4.67 4.29 20.75
N THR A 319 -4.38 4.48 22.02
CA THR A 319 -3.10 4.09 22.68
C THR A 319 -2.83 2.59 22.72
N ILE A 320 -3.84 1.76 22.48
CA ILE A 320 -3.70 0.29 22.39
C ILE A 320 -3.40 -0.21 20.99
N VAL A 321 -3.47 0.69 19.98
CA VAL A 321 -3.10 0.39 18.60
C VAL A 321 -1.62 0.69 18.45
N THR A 322 -0.85 -0.30 18.04
CA THR A 322 0.48 -0.03 17.52
C THR A 322 0.32 0.46 16.08
N TYR A 323 0.45 1.76 15.85
CA TYR A 323 0.49 2.30 14.49
C TYR A 323 1.76 1.81 13.82
N SER A 324 1.64 0.80 12.99
CA SER A 324 2.77 0.13 12.35
C SER A 324 3.01 0.66 10.94
N GLU A 325 4.19 0.38 10.40
CA GLU A 325 4.53 0.67 9.01
C GLU A 325 3.50 0.05 8.04
N ASP A 326 3.03 -1.18 8.29
CA ASP A 326 2.02 -1.83 7.45
C ASP A 326 0.68 -1.07 7.45
N VAL A 327 0.25 -0.54 8.59
CA VAL A 327 -0.97 0.30 8.70
C VAL A 327 -0.78 1.59 7.92
N HIS A 328 0.37 2.24 8.08
CA HIS A 328 0.69 3.46 7.36
C HIS A 328 0.74 3.25 5.84
N ILE A 329 1.42 2.20 5.38
CA ILE A 329 1.47 1.84 3.95
C ILE A 329 0.07 1.55 3.41
N ALA A 330 -0.76 0.84 4.17
CA ALA A 330 -2.14 0.56 3.78
C ALA A 330 -2.96 1.84 3.59
N ARG A 331 -2.84 2.82 4.51
CA ARG A 331 -3.47 4.14 4.39
C ARG A 331 -2.93 4.90 3.19
N MET A 332 -1.61 5.05 3.06
CA MET A 332 -0.96 5.69 1.90
C MET A 332 -1.40 5.10 0.56
N ALA A 333 -1.58 3.79 0.51
CA ALA A 333 -2.08 3.11 -0.67
C ALA A 333 -3.57 3.35 -0.94
N GLY A 334 -4.24 4.13 -0.09
CA GLY A 334 -5.68 4.38 -0.17
C GLY A 334 -6.52 3.17 0.24
N CYS A 335 -6.03 2.36 1.19
CA CYS A 335 -6.82 1.34 1.87
C CYS A 335 -7.76 2.07 2.84
N TYR A 336 -8.77 2.69 2.26
CA TYR A 336 -9.74 3.48 2.99
C TYR A 336 -10.82 2.58 3.56
N SER A 337 -11.02 2.68 4.85
CA SER A 337 -12.23 2.29 5.54
C SER A 337 -12.58 3.42 6.50
N ILE A 338 -13.85 3.57 6.83
CA ILE A 338 -14.27 4.58 7.83
C ILE A 338 -13.53 4.39 9.17
N ILE A 339 -13.12 3.17 9.49
CA ILE A 339 -12.34 2.87 10.70
C ILE A 339 -10.92 3.40 10.56
N SER A 340 -10.34 3.32 9.37
CA SER A 340 -9.00 3.85 9.09
C SER A 340 -8.97 5.37 9.17
N ASP A 341 -10.01 6.02 8.68
CA ASP A 341 -10.23 7.46 8.72
C ASP A 341 -10.42 7.98 10.16
N MET A 342 -11.23 7.27 10.94
CA MET A 342 -11.47 7.61 12.35
C MET A 342 -10.26 7.35 13.27
N LEU A 343 -9.22 6.66 12.78
CA LEU A 343 -8.11 6.20 13.62
C LEU A 343 -7.32 7.36 14.26
N ASP A 344 -7.16 8.44 13.55
CA ASP A 344 -6.47 9.66 13.99
C ASP A 344 -7.42 10.78 14.46
N GLU A 345 -8.74 10.60 14.24
CA GLU A 345 -9.75 11.59 14.62
C GLU A 345 -10.36 11.34 16.00
N GLU A 346 -10.65 10.08 16.36
CA GLU A 346 -11.34 9.74 17.61
C GLU A 346 -10.91 8.40 18.21
N ALA A 347 -11.15 8.24 19.52
CA ALA A 347 -10.87 6.98 20.20
C ALA A 347 -11.79 5.86 19.70
N LEU A 348 -11.21 4.86 19.04
CA LEU A 348 -11.95 3.75 18.48
C LEU A 348 -12.40 2.74 19.54
N PRO A 349 -13.64 2.28 19.52
CA PRO A 349 -14.07 1.11 20.28
C PRO A 349 -13.22 -0.13 19.93
N LEU A 350 -12.97 -0.98 20.92
CA LEU A 350 -12.11 -2.17 20.76
C LEU A 350 -12.49 -3.05 19.58
N HIS A 351 -13.79 -3.20 19.29
CA HIS A 351 -14.25 -4.01 18.16
C HIS A 351 -13.88 -3.41 16.79
N TYR A 352 -13.77 -2.08 16.67
CA TYR A 352 -13.26 -1.42 15.48
C TYR A 352 -11.75 -1.62 15.33
N ILE A 353 -11.01 -1.54 16.44
CA ILE A 353 -9.56 -1.81 16.43
C ILE A 353 -9.30 -3.26 15.98
N ILE A 354 -10.03 -4.23 16.53
CA ILE A 354 -9.90 -5.64 16.11
C ILE A 354 -10.20 -5.78 14.62
N LYS A 355 -11.24 -5.09 14.14
CA LYS A 355 -11.62 -5.12 12.72
C LYS A 355 -10.52 -4.54 11.84
N LEU A 356 -9.99 -3.36 12.18
CA LEU A 356 -8.87 -2.73 11.47
C LEU A 356 -7.63 -3.64 11.43
N CYS A 357 -7.26 -4.23 12.57
CA CYS A 357 -6.12 -5.18 12.61
C CYS A 357 -6.35 -6.39 11.69
N ASN A 358 -7.56 -6.94 11.68
CA ASN A 358 -7.88 -8.06 10.79
C ASN A 358 -7.83 -7.65 9.31
N GLU A 359 -8.29 -6.45 8.99
CA GLU A 359 -8.24 -5.88 7.65
C GLU A 359 -6.80 -5.70 7.17
N VAL A 360 -5.95 -5.11 7.99
CA VAL A 360 -4.53 -4.88 7.66
C VAL A 360 -3.75 -6.18 7.58
N LEU A 361 -3.95 -7.07 8.55
CA LEU A 361 -3.24 -8.35 8.64
C LEU A 361 -3.85 -9.46 7.80
N GLN A 362 -4.98 -9.21 7.13
CA GLN A 362 -5.71 -10.20 6.31
C GLN A 362 -6.05 -11.48 7.09
N ILE A 363 -6.46 -11.35 8.34
CA ILE A 363 -6.83 -12.49 9.16
C ILE A 363 -8.22 -12.95 8.75
N GLU A 364 -8.30 -14.10 8.08
CA GLU A 364 -9.56 -14.80 7.85
C GLU A 364 -10.05 -15.43 9.16
N ASN A 365 -11.29 -15.16 9.55
CA ASN A 365 -11.89 -15.69 10.77
C ASN A 365 -11.15 -15.31 12.08
N PRO A 366 -11.15 -14.02 12.44
CA PRO A 366 -10.55 -13.59 13.70
C PRO A 366 -11.24 -14.30 14.88
N PRO A 367 -10.51 -14.61 15.94
CA PRO A 367 -11.09 -15.25 17.10
C PRO A 367 -12.24 -14.41 17.65
N SER A 368 -13.43 -15.01 17.78
CA SER A 368 -14.60 -14.33 18.37
C SER A 368 -14.34 -14.15 19.87
N PHE A 369 -13.99 -12.96 20.28
CA PHE A 369 -13.87 -12.60 21.70
C PHE A 369 -15.23 -12.45 22.42
N TYR A 370 -16.34 -12.71 21.74
CA TYR A 370 -17.70 -12.41 22.21
C TYR A 370 -18.45 -13.57 22.88
N ASN A 371 -17.79 -14.64 23.30
CA ASN A 371 -18.48 -15.75 24.02
C ASN A 371 -17.88 -16.05 25.39
N GLN A 372 -17.60 -15.02 26.21
CA GLN A 372 -17.41 -15.17 27.66
C GLN A 372 -18.10 -13.99 28.37
N GLY A 373 -19.39 -14.10 28.54
CA GLY A 373 -20.20 -13.23 29.36
C GLY A 373 -21.30 -14.06 30.01
#